data_546335b1b28fb2eb6af1c3cc56339bc3
#
_entry.id   546335b1b28fb2eb6af1c3cc56339bc3
#
_cell.length_a   1.000
_cell.length_b   1.000
_cell.length_c   1.000
_cell.angle_alpha   90.00
_cell.angle_beta   90.00
_cell.angle_gamma   90.00
#
_symmetry.space_group_name_H-M   'P 1'
#
loop_
_entity.id
_entity.type
_entity.pdbx_description
1 polymer ?
#
loop_
_entity_poly.entity_id
_entity_poly.type
_entity_poly.pdbx_seq_one_letter_code
_entity_poly.pdbx_strand_id
1 'polypeptide(L)'
;MRYTFTRILVVDDDEVMRAFVVNTLRRMGIQAIETASDGVSAMRTLLTFKPDLVLTDIHMQPMDGLEFVKQLRSHANPAVSHTKVIFMSADASIETLEHAMPLGTYGYIVKPPRIESLQAKIELAMK
;
A
#
# COMPACT_ATOMS: atom_id res chain seq x y z
N MET A 1 -14.74 15.18 -3.43
CA MET A 1 -13.45 14.76 -3.95
C MET A 1 -13.62 13.49 -4.76
N ARG A 2 -12.89 13.36 -5.86
CA ARG A 2 -13.10 12.25 -6.82
C ARG A 2 -12.69 10.87 -6.31
N TYR A 3 -11.93 10.78 -5.21
CA TYR A 3 -11.46 9.51 -4.66
C TYR A 3 -12.19 9.10 -3.38
N THR A 4 -13.33 9.73 -3.06
CA THR A 4 -14.07 9.47 -1.82
C THR A 4 -14.43 7.99 -1.66
N PHE A 5 -14.76 7.30 -2.74
CA PHE A 5 -15.18 5.90 -2.71
C PHE A 5 -14.04 4.92 -2.98
N THR A 6 -12.82 5.40 -3.14
CA THR A 6 -11.66 4.54 -3.29
C THR A 6 -11.41 3.77 -1.99
N ARG A 7 -11.20 2.47 -2.11
CA ARG A 7 -10.94 1.58 -0.96
C ARG A 7 -9.45 1.37 -0.86
N ILE A 8 -8.84 1.77 0.26
CA ILE A 8 -7.39 1.71 0.45
C ILE A 8 -7.05 0.86 1.66
N LEU A 9 -6.12 -0.08 1.46
CA LEU A 9 -5.53 -0.87 2.54
C LEU A 9 -4.15 -0.29 2.85
N VAL A 10 -3.94 0.09 4.12
CA VAL A 10 -2.65 0.62 4.60
C VAL A 10 -1.97 -0.46 5.43
N VAL A 11 -0.77 -0.86 5.03
CA VAL A 11 0.00 -1.92 5.69
C VAL A 11 1.32 -1.34 6.22
N ASP A 12 1.47 -1.33 7.54
CA ASP A 12 2.65 -0.81 8.20
C ASP A 12 2.70 -1.39 9.61
N ASP A 13 3.85 -1.90 10.04
CA ASP A 13 4.02 -2.45 11.38
C ASP A 13 4.22 -1.36 12.44
N ASP A 14 4.55 -0.15 12.04
CA ASP A 14 4.68 1.01 12.94
C ASP A 14 3.31 1.63 13.14
N GLU A 15 2.77 1.51 14.36
CA GLU A 15 1.45 1.99 14.70
C GLU A 15 1.30 3.50 14.49
N VAL A 16 2.34 4.27 14.86
CA VAL A 16 2.31 5.72 14.72
C VAL A 16 2.30 6.12 13.24
N MET A 17 3.16 5.51 12.43
CA MET A 17 3.21 5.80 11.00
C MET A 17 1.92 5.37 10.31
N ARG A 18 1.38 4.21 10.69
CA ARG A 18 0.11 3.73 10.12
C ARG A 18 -1.02 4.74 10.40
N ALA A 19 -1.11 5.23 11.63
CA ALA A 19 -2.09 6.24 11.99
C ALA A 19 -1.87 7.55 11.21
N PHE A 20 -0.63 7.95 11.03
CA PHE A 20 -0.29 9.15 10.25
C PHE A 20 -0.79 9.03 8.81
N VAL A 21 -0.53 7.90 8.18
CA VAL A 21 -0.96 7.68 6.78
C VAL A 21 -2.47 7.67 6.68
N VAL A 22 -3.15 6.98 7.59
CA VAL A 22 -4.62 6.93 7.62
C VAL A 22 -5.21 8.33 7.76
N ASN A 23 -4.67 9.13 8.70
CA ASN A 23 -5.15 10.50 8.89
C ASN A 23 -4.92 11.36 7.66
N THR A 24 -3.79 11.19 6.99
CA THR A 24 -3.49 11.91 5.75
C THR A 24 -4.51 11.56 4.66
N LEU A 25 -4.82 10.28 4.51
CA LEU A 25 -5.82 9.83 3.53
C LEU A 25 -7.21 10.39 3.84
N ARG A 26 -7.60 10.42 5.12
CA ARG A 26 -8.90 10.99 5.51
C ARG A 26 -8.98 12.48 5.20
N ARG A 27 -7.88 13.20 5.39
CA ARG A 27 -7.81 14.62 5.05
C ARG A 27 -7.94 14.85 3.54
N MET A 28 -7.60 13.86 2.73
CA MET A 28 -7.80 13.89 1.27
C MET A 28 -9.23 13.53 0.86
N GLY A 29 -10.09 13.18 1.80
CA GLY A 29 -11.48 12.81 1.54
C GLY A 29 -11.72 11.33 1.34
N ILE A 30 -10.71 10.48 1.52
CA ILE A 30 -10.85 9.03 1.40
C ILE A 30 -11.47 8.47 2.67
N GLN A 31 -12.56 7.70 2.55
CA GLN A 31 -13.34 7.23 3.70
C GLN A 31 -13.20 5.73 3.93
N ALA A 32 -13.02 4.93 2.88
CA ALA A 32 -12.97 3.48 2.97
C ALA A 32 -11.51 3.04 3.15
N ILE A 33 -11.06 2.96 4.40
CA ILE A 33 -9.69 2.64 4.75
C ILE A 33 -9.66 1.48 5.75
N GLU A 34 -8.89 0.43 5.43
CA GLU A 34 -8.58 -0.64 6.36
C GLU A 34 -7.09 -0.68 6.60
N THR A 35 -6.66 -1.29 7.68
CA THR A 35 -5.25 -1.34 8.06
C THR A 35 -4.82 -2.77 8.37
N ALA A 36 -3.52 -3.02 8.21
CA ALA A 36 -2.89 -4.27 8.62
C ALA A 36 -1.47 -3.95 9.12
N SER A 37 -0.94 -4.78 10.00
CA SER A 37 0.36 -4.55 10.64
C SER A 37 1.49 -5.41 10.05
N ASP A 38 1.18 -6.34 9.15
CA ASP A 38 2.17 -7.19 8.49
C ASP A 38 1.56 -7.83 7.25
N GLY A 39 2.39 -8.59 6.49
CA GLY A 39 1.94 -9.19 5.25
C GLY A 39 0.90 -10.30 5.43
N VAL A 40 0.94 -11.02 6.55
CA VAL A 40 -0.03 -12.11 6.79
C VAL A 40 -1.42 -11.54 7.02
N SER A 41 -1.55 -10.56 7.93
CA SER A 41 -2.83 -9.90 8.19
C SER A 41 -3.30 -9.11 6.97
N ALA A 42 -2.37 -8.55 6.20
CA ALA A 42 -2.70 -7.83 4.97
C ALA A 42 -3.36 -8.73 3.94
N MET A 43 -2.86 -9.96 3.74
CA MET A 43 -3.49 -10.92 2.82
C MET A 43 -4.91 -11.25 3.23
N ARG A 44 -5.14 -11.47 4.53
CA ARG A 44 -6.49 -11.76 5.02
C ARG A 44 -7.43 -10.58 4.79
N THR A 45 -6.98 -9.39 5.14
CA THR A 45 -7.80 -8.18 4.97
C THR A 45 -8.07 -7.91 3.50
N LEU A 46 -7.08 -8.10 2.64
CA LEU A 46 -7.20 -7.88 1.20
C LEU A 46 -8.33 -8.74 0.61
N LEU A 47 -8.43 -10.00 1.02
CA LEU A 47 -9.42 -10.92 0.46
C LEU A 47 -10.85 -10.56 0.85
N THR A 48 -11.07 -9.96 2.02
CA THR A 48 -12.40 -9.56 2.48
C THR A 48 -12.74 -8.12 2.13
N PHE A 49 -11.78 -7.21 2.29
CA PHE A 49 -11.99 -5.78 2.05
C PHE A 49 -12.00 -5.45 0.55
N LYS A 50 -11.22 -6.18 -0.25
CA LYS A 50 -11.09 -5.97 -1.70
C LYS A 50 -10.72 -4.51 -2.03
N PRO A 51 -9.53 -4.06 -1.61
CA PRO A 51 -9.12 -2.68 -1.85
C PRO A 51 -8.87 -2.40 -3.32
N ASP A 52 -9.06 -1.15 -3.72
CA ASP A 52 -8.65 -0.67 -5.04
C ASP A 52 -7.15 -0.42 -5.08
N LEU A 53 -6.56 -0.08 -3.93
CA LEU A 53 -5.17 0.30 -3.80
C LEU A 53 -4.62 -0.16 -2.47
N VAL A 54 -3.39 -0.68 -2.48
CA VAL A 54 -2.64 -1.04 -1.27
C VAL A 54 -1.46 -0.09 -1.12
N LEU A 55 -1.34 0.52 0.05
CA LEU A 55 -0.14 1.26 0.44
C LEU A 55 0.57 0.41 1.47
N THR A 56 1.75 -0.14 1.14
CA THR A 56 2.44 -1.05 2.05
C THR A 56 3.88 -0.66 2.29
N ASP A 57 4.28 -0.76 3.56
CA ASP A 57 5.70 -0.71 3.92
C ASP A 57 6.40 -1.95 3.36
N ILE A 58 7.71 -1.88 3.25
CA ILE A 58 8.53 -3.00 2.79
C ILE A 58 9.02 -3.82 3.98
N HIS A 59 9.59 -3.17 5.00
CA HIS A 59 10.23 -3.85 6.12
C HIS A 59 9.25 -4.08 7.26
N MET A 60 8.75 -5.31 7.35
CA MET A 60 7.79 -5.75 8.37
C MET A 60 8.10 -7.18 8.79
N GLN A 61 7.58 -7.61 9.93
CA GLN A 61 7.67 -8.97 10.45
C GLN A 61 6.27 -9.46 10.82
N PRO A 62 5.94 -10.74 10.64
CA PRO A 62 6.77 -11.84 10.12
C PRO A 62 6.89 -11.87 8.59
N MET A 63 5.99 -11.26 7.85
CA MET A 63 6.04 -11.21 6.39
C MET A 63 6.24 -9.75 5.95
N ASP A 64 7.30 -9.48 5.20
CA ASP A 64 7.56 -8.12 4.71
C ASP A 64 6.68 -7.78 3.50
N GLY A 65 6.76 -6.50 3.09
CA GLY A 65 5.92 -6.00 2.00
C GLY A 65 6.26 -6.59 0.64
N LEU A 66 7.52 -6.94 0.39
CA LEU A 66 7.91 -7.55 -0.87
C LEU A 66 7.31 -8.95 -1.00
N GLU A 67 7.39 -9.76 0.06
CA GLU A 67 6.80 -11.09 0.07
C GLU A 67 5.28 -11.02 -0.02
N PHE A 68 4.66 -10.10 0.71
CA PHE A 68 3.23 -9.86 0.63
C PHE A 68 2.79 -9.59 -0.82
N VAL A 69 3.47 -8.68 -1.51
CA VAL A 69 3.10 -8.33 -2.88
C VAL A 69 3.39 -9.47 -3.85
N LYS A 70 4.47 -10.25 -3.63
CA LYS A 70 4.71 -11.45 -4.42
C LYS A 70 3.54 -12.43 -4.31
N GLN A 71 3.05 -12.67 -3.10
CA GLN A 71 1.90 -13.56 -2.90
C GLN A 71 0.64 -12.99 -3.53
N LEU A 72 0.42 -11.69 -3.40
CA LEU A 72 -0.70 -11.01 -4.01
C LEU A 72 -0.67 -11.19 -5.53
N ARG A 73 0.47 -10.97 -6.17
CA ARG A 73 0.63 -11.11 -7.62
C ARG A 73 0.47 -12.55 -8.10
N SER A 74 0.74 -13.52 -7.24
CA SER A 74 0.63 -14.95 -7.56
C SER A 74 -0.75 -15.53 -7.32
N HIS A 75 -1.69 -14.73 -6.82
CA HIS A 75 -3.04 -15.22 -6.53
C HIS A 75 -3.76 -15.62 -7.81
N ALA A 76 -4.52 -16.71 -7.75
CA ALA A 76 -5.23 -17.26 -8.92
C ALA A 76 -6.34 -16.33 -9.43
N ASN A 77 -6.94 -15.54 -8.55
CA ASN A 77 -8.01 -14.62 -8.93
C ASN A 77 -7.42 -13.32 -9.49
N PRO A 78 -7.67 -12.98 -10.77
CA PRO A 78 -7.13 -11.74 -11.37
C PRO A 78 -7.56 -10.47 -10.64
N ALA A 79 -8.73 -10.47 -10.02
CA ALA A 79 -9.19 -9.33 -9.22
C ALA A 79 -8.27 -9.07 -8.02
N VAL A 80 -7.60 -10.11 -7.52
CA VAL A 80 -6.61 -9.99 -6.45
C VAL A 80 -5.23 -9.70 -7.03
N SER A 81 -4.78 -10.49 -8.01
CA SER A 81 -3.41 -10.40 -8.52
C SER A 81 -3.12 -9.06 -9.21
N HIS A 82 -4.12 -8.37 -9.70
CA HIS A 82 -3.97 -7.07 -10.37
C HIS A 82 -4.23 -5.88 -9.45
N THR A 83 -4.38 -6.10 -8.15
CA THR A 83 -4.56 -5.00 -7.19
C THR A 83 -3.40 -4.02 -7.29
N LYS A 84 -3.73 -2.74 -7.33
CA LYS A 84 -2.72 -1.68 -7.44
C LYS A 84 -1.98 -1.53 -6.11
N VAL A 85 -0.66 -1.36 -6.20
CA VAL A 85 0.22 -1.27 -5.02
C VAL A 85 1.14 -0.07 -5.16
N ILE A 86 1.29 0.66 -4.06
CA ILE A 86 2.32 1.68 -3.89
C ILE A 86 3.12 1.27 -2.65
N PHE A 87 4.44 1.19 -2.79
CA PHE A 87 5.33 0.92 -1.65
C PHE A 87 5.64 2.21 -0.91
N MET A 88 5.70 2.12 0.42
CA MET A 88 6.18 3.20 1.29
C MET A 88 7.29 2.63 2.15
N SER A 89 8.43 3.32 2.25
CA SER A 89 9.51 2.85 3.10
C SER A 89 10.47 3.98 3.46
N ALA A 90 11.10 3.87 4.63
CA ALA A 90 12.22 4.74 5.00
C ALA A 90 13.47 4.37 4.22
N ASP A 91 13.52 3.16 3.65
CA ASP A 91 14.66 2.65 2.89
C ASP A 91 14.45 2.89 1.40
N ALA A 92 15.20 3.85 0.84
CA ALA A 92 15.16 4.16 -0.58
C ALA A 92 16.44 3.68 -1.30
N SER A 93 17.08 2.61 -0.77
CA SER A 93 18.29 2.06 -1.40
C SER A 93 17.99 1.49 -2.79
N ILE A 94 18.99 1.51 -3.65
CA ILE A 94 18.88 0.94 -5.00
C ILE A 94 18.52 -0.54 -4.92
N GLU A 95 19.13 -1.27 -3.97
CA GLU A 95 18.87 -2.70 -3.77
C GLU A 95 17.39 -2.95 -3.49
N THR A 96 16.79 -2.18 -2.58
CA THR A 96 15.38 -2.33 -2.25
C THR A 96 14.49 -2.00 -3.45
N LEU A 97 14.80 -0.93 -4.18
CA LEU A 97 14.04 -0.56 -5.37
C LEU A 97 14.12 -1.63 -6.46
N GLU A 98 15.28 -2.26 -6.65
CA GLU A 98 15.45 -3.33 -7.62
C GLU A 98 14.56 -4.54 -7.32
N HIS A 99 14.28 -4.81 -6.04
CA HIS A 99 13.38 -5.90 -5.64
C HIS A 99 11.91 -5.52 -5.74
N ALA A 100 11.60 -4.23 -5.55
CA ALA A 100 10.22 -3.75 -5.55
C ALA A 100 9.65 -3.53 -6.96
N MET A 101 10.45 -2.94 -7.86
CA MET A 101 9.97 -2.53 -9.19
C MET A 101 9.43 -3.68 -10.04
N PRO A 102 10.05 -4.89 -10.05
CA PRO A 102 9.52 -5.99 -10.86
C PRO A 102 8.14 -6.49 -10.43
N LEU A 103 7.67 -6.07 -9.25
CA LEU A 103 6.37 -6.51 -8.73
C LEU A 103 5.19 -5.69 -9.28
N GLY A 104 5.44 -4.77 -10.21
CA GLY A 104 4.37 -4.02 -10.87
C GLY A 104 3.75 -2.96 -9.99
N THR A 105 4.56 -2.21 -9.27
CA THR A 105 4.09 -1.13 -8.40
C THR A 105 3.76 0.13 -9.20
N TYR A 106 2.79 0.90 -8.70
CA TYR A 106 2.45 2.22 -9.24
C TYR A 106 3.28 3.35 -8.65
N GLY A 107 4.14 3.06 -7.70
CA GLY A 107 5.01 4.07 -7.17
C GLY A 107 5.72 3.63 -5.90
N TYR A 108 6.63 4.47 -5.47
CA TYR A 108 7.44 4.26 -4.29
C TYR A 108 7.52 5.60 -3.55
N ILE A 109 7.13 5.61 -2.29
CA ILE A 109 7.13 6.82 -1.46
C ILE A 109 8.09 6.63 -0.31
N VAL A 110 9.01 7.60 -0.13
CA VAL A 110 9.93 7.60 1.01
C VAL A 110 9.20 8.16 2.23
N LYS A 111 9.28 7.45 3.35
CA LYS A 111 8.64 7.88 4.61
C LYS A 111 9.44 8.96 5.32
N PRO A 112 8.80 9.87 6.03
CA PRO A 112 7.34 10.02 6.16
C PRO A 112 6.74 10.60 4.89
N PRO A 113 5.58 10.09 4.43
CA PRO A 113 5.00 10.58 3.17
C PRO A 113 4.44 11.99 3.35
N ARG A 114 4.68 12.82 2.34
CA ARG A 114 4.04 14.14 2.27
C ARG A 114 2.67 13.99 1.62
N ILE A 115 1.73 14.83 2.02
CA ILE A 115 0.37 14.78 1.47
C ILE A 115 0.40 14.97 -0.05
N GLU A 116 1.24 15.87 -0.55
CA GLU A 116 1.35 16.14 -1.99
C GLU A 116 1.87 14.93 -2.77
N SER A 117 2.89 14.25 -2.22
CA SER A 117 3.45 13.06 -2.84
C SER A 117 2.45 11.91 -2.84
N LEU A 118 1.78 11.71 -1.72
CA LEU A 118 0.78 10.66 -1.58
C LEU A 118 -0.39 10.90 -2.54
N GLN A 119 -0.88 12.14 -2.61
CA GLN A 119 -1.96 12.51 -3.51
C GLN A 119 -1.59 12.30 -4.96
N ALA A 120 -0.39 12.72 -5.37
CA ALA A 120 0.08 12.56 -6.75
C ALA A 120 0.19 11.08 -7.15
N LYS A 121 0.70 10.23 -6.25
CA LYS A 121 0.83 8.79 -6.52
C LYS A 121 -0.52 8.10 -6.59
N ILE A 122 -1.44 8.47 -5.72
CA ILE A 122 -2.80 7.92 -5.74
C ILE A 122 -3.52 8.32 -7.04
N GLU A 123 -3.41 9.57 -7.44
CA GLU A 123 -4.02 10.04 -8.68
C GLU A 123 -3.47 9.28 -9.88
N LEU A 124 -2.16 9.05 -9.91
CA LEU A 124 -1.53 8.29 -10.99
C LEU A 124 -2.04 6.84 -11.03
N ALA A 125 -2.16 6.21 -9.86
CA ALA A 125 -2.60 4.83 -9.76
C ALA A 125 -4.07 4.66 -10.14
N MET A 126 -4.92 5.63 -9.78
CA MET A 126 -6.37 5.51 -9.96
C MET A 126 -6.87 6.12 -11.27
N LYS A 127 -5.99 6.57 -12.10
CA LYS A 127 -6.31 7.20 -13.38
C LYS A 127 -6.99 6.26 -14.38
#